data_ad0450ffff0d81db6db2e99580c1f9f9
#
_entry.id   ad0450ffff0d81db6db2e99580c1f9f9
#
_cell.length_a   1.000
_cell.length_b   1.000
_cell.length_c   1.000
_cell.angle_alpha   90.00
_cell.angle_beta   90.00
_cell.angle_gamma   90.00
#
_symmetry.space_group_name_H-M   'P 1'
#
loop_
_entity.id
_entity.type
_entity.pdbx_description
1 polymer ?
#
loop_
_entity_poly.entity_id
_entity_poly.type
_entity_poly.pdbx_seq_one_letter_code
_entity_poly.pdbx_strand_id
1 'polypeptide(L)'
;MKETEQKPTRSARRYVLALPVQLARGSGLTRDVSAGGVYFLTDQAYPLDSQVDLTLVFGATLPESPIQVQCHARVVRVEPRSDGVGIAAAITSVSFA
;
A
#
# COMPACT_ATOMS: atom_id res chain seq x y z
N MET A 1 -10.77 -14.46 26.61
CA MET A 1 -10.54 -14.03 26.35
C MET A 1 -10.55 -13.66 25.71
N LYS A 2 -10.46 -13.75 25.57
CA LYS A 2 -10.31 -13.35 24.94
C LYS A 2 -10.08 -12.98 24.11
N GLU A 3 -10.13 -12.97 24.00
CA GLU A 3 -9.83 -12.58 23.31
C GLU A 3 -9.80 -12.14 22.49
N THR A 4 -10.01 -12.23 22.53
CA THR A 4 -9.94 -11.73 21.97
C THR A 4 -10.12 -11.20 21.29
N GLU A 5 -10.24 -11.06 21.23
CA GLU A 5 -10.28 -10.47 20.76
C GLU A 5 -10.13 -9.79 19.98
N GLN A 6 -10.01 -9.70 19.74
CA GLN A 6 -9.65 -9.04 19.09
C GLN A 6 -9.95 -8.26 18.37
N LYS A 7 -9.90 -7.68 18.31
CA LYS A 7 -10.23 -6.84 17.47
C LYS A 7 -9.71 -6.87 16.16
N PRO A 8 -10.31 -7.14 15.23
CA PRO A 8 -9.64 -7.66 14.05
C PRO A 8 -8.89 -6.61 13.26
N THR A 9 -9.52 -5.49 12.99
CA THR A 9 -8.85 -4.48 12.18
C THR A 9 -7.70 -3.85 12.93
N ARG A 10 -7.85 -3.74 14.21
CA ARG A 10 -6.78 -3.18 14.98
C ARG A 10 -5.68 -4.15 15.25
N SER A 11 -5.94 -5.42 15.02
CA SER A 11 -4.89 -6.41 15.18
C SER A 11 -3.96 -6.45 13.99
N ALA A 12 -4.33 -5.82 12.87
CA ALA A 12 -3.46 -5.79 11.71
C ALA A 12 -2.24 -4.93 12.01
N ARG A 13 -1.06 -5.53 11.93
CA ARG A 13 0.18 -4.84 12.24
C ARG A 13 0.57 -3.96 11.06
N ARG A 14 1.00 -2.74 11.36
CA ARG A 14 1.55 -1.84 10.37
C ARG A 14 3.06 -1.94 10.37
N TYR A 15 3.61 -2.02 9.18
CA TYR A 15 5.06 -2.07 9.00
C TYR A 15 5.49 -0.78 8.32
N VAL A 16 6.42 -0.07 8.96
CA VAL A 16 6.98 1.15 8.37
C VAL A 16 8.06 0.69 7.40
N LEU A 17 7.70 0.66 6.14
CA LEU A 17 8.55 0.15 5.08
C LEU A 17 8.50 1.09 3.90
N ALA A 18 9.65 1.35 3.30
CA ALA A 18 9.75 2.14 2.07
C ALA A 18 9.92 1.18 0.90
N LEU A 19 8.81 0.70 0.38
CA LEU A 19 8.83 -0.23 -0.76
C LEU A 19 8.49 0.53 -2.03
N PRO A 20 9.17 0.23 -3.14
CA PRO A 20 8.75 0.78 -4.42
C PRO A 20 7.33 0.32 -4.76
N VAL A 21 6.55 1.24 -5.30
CA VAL A 21 5.19 0.98 -5.74
C VAL A 21 5.13 1.31 -7.22
N GLN A 22 4.66 0.37 -8.03
CA GLN A 22 4.42 0.61 -9.44
C GLN A 22 2.94 0.83 -9.64
N LEU A 23 2.61 1.92 -10.30
CA LEU A 23 1.25 2.33 -10.59
C LEU A 23 1.04 2.33 -12.09
N ALA A 24 -0.22 2.38 -12.53
CA ALA A 24 -0.52 2.41 -13.95
C ALA A 24 0.15 3.59 -14.63
N ARG A 25 0.27 4.72 -13.93
CA ARG A 25 0.88 5.92 -14.49
C ARG A 25 1.84 6.50 -13.46
N GLY A 26 3.01 5.87 -13.34
CA GLY A 26 4.02 6.39 -12.45
C GLY A 26 4.37 5.42 -11.34
N SER A 27 4.92 5.97 -10.29
CA SER A 27 5.42 5.16 -9.20
C SER A 27 5.28 5.91 -7.89
N GLY A 28 5.62 5.22 -6.81
CA GLY A 28 5.61 5.81 -5.49
C GLY A 28 6.46 4.99 -4.54
N LEU A 29 6.42 5.41 -3.28
CA LEU A 29 7.10 4.71 -2.19
C LEU A 29 6.12 4.57 -1.04
N THR A 30 6.07 3.39 -0.46
CA THR A 30 5.23 3.20 0.72
C THR A 30 5.85 3.90 1.91
N ARG A 31 4.98 4.30 2.83
CA ARG A 31 5.38 4.74 4.16
C ARG A 31 5.05 3.67 5.19
N ASP A 32 3.91 3.02 5.04
CA ASP A 32 3.57 1.88 5.86
C ASP A 32 2.65 0.94 5.12
N VAL A 33 2.68 -0.31 5.53
CA VAL A 33 1.94 -1.39 4.89
C VAL A 33 1.37 -2.27 5.99
N SER A 34 0.14 -2.74 5.78
CA SER A 34 -0.48 -3.74 6.63
C SER A 34 -1.23 -4.72 5.74
N ALA A 35 -1.79 -5.75 6.36
CA ALA A 35 -2.56 -6.74 5.59
C ALA A 35 -3.77 -6.11 4.91
N GLY A 36 -4.35 -5.08 5.50
CA GLY A 36 -5.57 -4.48 4.99
C GLY A 36 -5.37 -3.15 4.29
N GLY A 37 -4.17 -2.61 4.24
CA GLY A 37 -4.00 -1.30 3.64
C GLY A 37 -2.57 -0.91 3.43
N VAL A 38 -2.41 0.16 2.65
CA VAL A 38 -1.10 0.69 2.35
C VAL A 38 -1.20 2.21 2.28
N TYR A 39 -0.20 2.89 2.80
CA TYR A 39 -0.05 4.33 2.65
C TYR A 39 1.23 4.57 1.87
N PHE A 40 1.12 5.30 0.76
CA PHE A 40 2.27 5.54 -0.10
C PHE A 40 2.27 6.99 -0.57
N LEU A 41 3.46 7.44 -0.94
CA LEU A 41 3.67 8.77 -1.51
C LEU A 41 3.86 8.62 -3.00
N THR A 42 3.23 9.52 -3.75
CA THR A 42 3.34 9.54 -5.20
C THR A 42 3.20 10.99 -5.65
N ASP A 43 3.48 11.25 -6.91
CA ASP A 43 3.20 12.56 -7.50
C ASP A 43 1.89 12.58 -8.29
N GLN A 44 1.14 11.49 -8.25
CA GLN A 44 -0.14 11.37 -8.95
C GLN A 44 -1.29 11.59 -7.99
N ALA A 45 -2.30 12.30 -8.45
CA ALA A 45 -3.52 12.46 -7.67
C ALA A 45 -4.51 11.36 -8.05
N TYR A 46 -5.15 10.79 -7.04
CA TYR A 46 -6.17 9.77 -7.23
C TYR A 46 -7.43 10.21 -6.53
N PRO A 47 -8.59 10.13 -7.19
CA PRO A 47 -9.83 10.52 -6.51
C PRO A 47 -10.13 9.62 -5.34
N LEU A 48 -10.75 10.21 -4.33
CA LEU A 48 -11.26 9.44 -3.20
C LEU A 48 -12.26 8.40 -3.71
N ASP A 49 -12.23 7.22 -3.12
CA ASP A 49 -13.09 6.08 -3.46
C ASP A 49 -12.79 5.46 -4.82
N SER A 50 -11.81 5.96 -5.55
CA SER A 50 -11.44 5.32 -6.81
C SER A 50 -10.68 4.04 -6.57
N GLN A 51 -10.71 3.16 -7.54
CA GLN A 51 -9.89 1.96 -7.54
C GLN A 51 -8.49 2.30 -8.01
N VAL A 52 -7.51 1.67 -7.39
CA VAL A 52 -6.13 1.81 -7.80
C VAL A 52 -5.48 0.43 -7.76
N ASP A 53 -4.81 0.09 -8.85
CA ASP A 53 -4.04 -1.13 -8.94
C ASP A 53 -2.58 -0.76 -8.75
N LEU A 54 -1.94 -1.45 -7.83
CA LEU A 54 -0.56 -1.15 -7.54
C LEU A 54 0.23 -2.45 -7.35
N THR A 55 1.51 -2.37 -7.65
CA THR A 55 2.42 -3.48 -7.45
C THR A 55 3.45 -3.06 -6.41
N LEU A 56 3.50 -3.78 -5.32
CA LEU A 56 4.53 -3.60 -4.30
C LEU A 56 5.71 -4.49 -4.64
N VAL A 57 6.91 -3.93 -4.54
CA VAL A 57 8.12 -4.65 -4.91
C VAL A 57 8.93 -4.89 -3.64
N PHE A 58 9.03 -6.15 -3.24
CA PHE A 58 9.81 -6.56 -2.08
C PHE A 58 11.16 -7.07 -2.53
N GLY A 59 12.19 -6.71 -1.80
CA GLY A 59 13.51 -7.22 -2.08
C GLY A 59 14.15 -6.64 -3.33
N ALA A 60 13.83 -5.38 -3.65
CA ALA A 60 14.33 -4.77 -4.88
C ALA A 60 15.85 -4.67 -4.92
N THR A 61 16.51 -4.70 -3.78
CA THR A 61 17.96 -4.61 -3.71
C THR A 61 18.64 -5.97 -3.55
N LEU A 62 17.87 -7.06 -3.53
CA LEU A 62 18.45 -8.39 -3.40
C LEU A 62 19.00 -8.87 -4.72
N PRO A 63 20.02 -9.75 -4.70
CA PRO A 63 20.54 -10.29 -5.94
C PRO A 63 19.56 -11.21 -6.67
N GLU A 64 18.65 -11.87 -5.94
CA GLU A 64 17.60 -12.67 -6.55
C GLU A 64 16.52 -11.76 -7.11
N SER A 65 15.64 -12.33 -7.91
CA SER A 65 14.51 -11.60 -8.44
C SER A 65 13.64 -11.09 -7.32
N PRO A 66 13.24 -9.83 -7.37
CA PRO A 66 12.34 -9.29 -6.34
C PRO A 66 10.97 -9.95 -6.43
N ILE A 67 10.28 -9.95 -5.30
CA ILE A 67 8.92 -10.45 -5.23
C ILE A 67 7.98 -9.30 -5.53
N GLN A 68 7.06 -9.51 -6.46
CA GLN A 68 6.06 -8.52 -6.82
C GLN A 68 4.71 -8.98 -6.33
N VAL A 69 4.03 -8.09 -5.61
CA VAL A 69 2.71 -8.37 -5.07
C VAL A 69 1.75 -7.37 -5.70
N GLN A 70 0.80 -7.88 -6.48
CA GLN A 70 -0.20 -7.05 -7.13
C GLN A 70 -1.36 -6.87 -6.20
N CYS A 71 -1.74 -5.62 -5.98
CA CYS A 71 -2.82 -5.27 -5.08
C CYS A 71 -3.88 -4.50 -5.82
N HIS A 72 -5.13 -4.90 -5.60
CA HIS A 72 -6.28 -4.09 -5.96
C HIS A 72 -6.74 -3.39 -4.71
N ALA A 73 -6.94 -2.09 -4.79
CA ALA A 73 -7.21 -1.30 -3.61
C ALA A 73 -8.18 -0.18 -3.94
N ARG A 74 -8.74 0.40 -2.89
CA ARG A 74 -9.63 1.54 -3.00
C ARG A 74 -9.06 2.69 -2.20
N VAL A 75 -9.00 3.87 -2.79
CA VAL A 75 -8.46 5.05 -2.14
C VAL A 75 -9.42 5.51 -1.05
N VAL A 76 -8.94 5.55 0.19
CA VAL A 76 -9.77 5.94 1.33
C VAL A 76 -9.35 7.27 1.92
N ARG A 77 -8.17 7.78 1.55
CA ARG A 77 -7.74 9.09 2.02
C ARG A 77 -6.68 9.64 1.08
N VAL A 78 -6.74 10.93 0.82
CA VAL A 78 -5.79 11.63 -0.01
C VAL A 78 -5.27 12.82 0.79
N GLU A 79 -3.95 12.92 0.92
CA GLU A 79 -3.32 13.99 1.69
C GLU A 79 -2.35 14.75 0.81
N PRO A 80 -2.63 16.01 0.47
CA PRO A 80 -1.61 16.82 -0.18
C PRO A 80 -0.45 17.06 0.79
N ARG A 81 0.77 16.93 0.26
CA ARG A 81 1.97 17.10 1.05
C ARG A 81 2.96 17.93 0.28
N SER A 82 3.95 18.48 0.98
CA SER A 82 5.00 19.23 0.32
C SER A 82 5.89 18.34 -0.55
N ASP A 83 5.95 17.05 -0.25
CA ASP A 83 6.79 16.10 -0.97
C ASP A 83 5.98 15.24 -1.93
N GLY A 84 4.75 15.64 -2.25
CA GLY A 84 3.91 14.90 -3.17
C GLY A 84 2.52 14.73 -2.63
N VAL A 85 1.92 13.59 -2.93
CA VAL A 85 0.56 13.25 -2.50
C VAL A 85 0.63 11.96 -1.70
N GLY A 86 0.06 11.98 -0.51
CA GLY A 86 -0.08 10.78 0.31
C GLY A 86 -1.40 10.10 0.01
N ILE A 87 -1.35 8.82 -0.29
CA ILE A 87 -2.52 8.03 -0.63
C ILE A 87 -2.64 6.89 0.36
N ALA A 88 -3.76 6.85 1.06
CA ALA A 88 -4.11 5.69 1.87
C ALA A 88 -5.13 4.87 1.11
N ALA A 89 -4.84 3.60 0.91
CA ALA A 89 -5.69 2.72 0.13
C ALA A 89 -5.99 1.45 0.92
N ALA A 90 -7.25 1.05 0.90
CA ALA A 90 -7.67 -0.19 1.50
C ALA A 90 -7.52 -1.30 0.46
N ILE A 91 -6.77 -2.33 0.80
CA ILE A 91 -6.49 -3.43 -0.11
C ILE A 91 -7.72 -4.34 -0.14
N THR A 92 -8.22 -4.59 -1.34
CA THR A 92 -9.39 -5.45 -1.53
C THR A 92 -9.02 -6.83 -2.01
N SER A 93 -7.91 -6.96 -2.73
CA SER A 93 -7.41 -8.29 -3.11
C SER A 93 -5.93 -8.20 -3.43
N VAL A 94 -5.27 -9.34 -3.34
CA VAL A 94 -3.82 -9.44 -3.51
C VAL A 94 -3.54 -10.67 -4.35
N SER A 95 -2.57 -10.56 -5.26
CA SER A 95 -2.07 -11.73 -5.99
C SER A 95 -0.56 -11.59 -6.15
N PHE A 96 0.09 -12.74 -6.26
CA PHE A 96 1.53 -12.78 -6.47
C PHE A 96 1.80 -13.03 -7.94
N ALA A 97 2.72 -12.25 -8.46
CA ALA A 97 3.12 -12.38 -9.86
C ALA A 97 4.18 -13.45 -10.04
#